data_e0b4248ac16ac08d857245a793eb1083
#
_entry.id   e0b4248ac16ac08d857245a793eb1083
#
_cell.length_a   1.000
_cell.length_b   1.000
_cell.length_c   1.000
_cell.angle_alpha   90.00
_cell.angle_beta   90.00
_cell.angle_gamma   90.00
#
_symmetry.space_group_name_H-M   'P 1'
#
loop_
_entity.id
_entity.type
_entity.pdbx_description
1 polymer ?
#
loop_
_entity_poly.entity_id
_entity_poly.type
_entity_poly.pdbx_seq_one_letter_code
_entity_poly.pdbx_strand_id
1 'polypeptide(L)'
;MSRVAVVTGGTRGIGAAISKALKAEGYKVAANFAGNEEAAAQFQKETGIPVYKWDVSSYEACAAGLAKVEADLGPIDVIVNNAGITRDGFFHKMTPDQWNAVINTNLNSLFNMCRPVVEGMRNRNFGRIICISSVNGQKGQAGQANYSAAKAGELGFIKALA
;
A
#
# COMPACT_ATOMS: atom_id res chain seq x y z
N MET A 1 5.93 -19.93 13.58
CA MET A 1 5.29 -19.82 12.25
C MET A 1 5.78 -18.53 11.59
N SER A 2 6.04 -18.56 10.28
CA SER A 2 6.45 -17.36 9.53
C SER A 2 5.26 -16.41 9.38
N ARG A 3 5.44 -15.12 9.69
CA ARG A 3 4.42 -14.07 9.58
C ARG A 3 4.16 -13.69 8.12
N VAL A 4 2.94 -13.26 7.83
CA VAL A 4 2.53 -12.83 6.49
C VAL A 4 2.58 -11.30 6.39
N ALA A 5 3.25 -10.81 5.34
CA ALA A 5 3.34 -9.38 5.03
C ALA A 5 2.80 -9.07 3.64
N VAL A 6 1.97 -8.05 3.53
CA VAL A 6 1.49 -7.52 2.25
C VAL A 6 2.15 -6.19 1.97
N VAL A 7 2.71 -6.02 0.77
CA VAL A 7 3.32 -4.77 0.31
C VAL A 7 2.56 -4.24 -0.90
N THR A 8 1.90 -3.10 -0.77
CA THR A 8 1.22 -2.48 -1.91
C THR A 8 2.22 -1.78 -2.83
N GLY A 9 2.03 -1.92 -4.15
CA GLY A 9 3.06 -1.49 -5.12
C GLY A 9 4.38 -2.25 -4.93
N GLY A 10 4.31 -3.52 -4.49
CA GLY A 10 5.45 -4.31 -4.00
C GLY A 10 6.36 -4.90 -5.08
N THR A 11 6.07 -4.68 -6.37
CA THR A 11 6.78 -5.32 -7.48
C THR A 11 7.85 -4.46 -8.14
N ARG A 12 7.97 -3.18 -7.76
CA ARG A 12 8.96 -2.24 -8.33
C ARG A 12 9.42 -1.19 -7.31
N GLY A 13 10.53 -0.52 -7.61
CA GLY A 13 11.02 0.62 -6.82
C GLY A 13 11.17 0.31 -5.32
N ILE A 14 10.70 1.22 -4.48
CA ILE A 14 10.75 1.11 -3.02
C ILE A 14 10.00 -0.13 -2.54
N GLY A 15 8.81 -0.39 -3.09
CA GLY A 15 8.00 -1.55 -2.72
C GLY A 15 8.71 -2.88 -2.99
N ALA A 16 9.41 -3.02 -4.12
CA ALA A 16 10.20 -4.22 -4.42
C ALA A 16 11.36 -4.42 -3.44
N ALA A 17 12.04 -3.34 -3.06
CA ALA A 17 13.11 -3.39 -2.06
C ALA A 17 12.57 -3.85 -0.70
N ILE A 18 11.42 -3.29 -0.27
CA ILE A 18 10.74 -3.69 0.97
C ILE A 18 10.32 -5.16 0.91
N SER A 19 9.71 -5.59 -0.20
CA SER A 19 9.28 -6.99 -0.38
C SER A 19 10.46 -7.97 -0.27
N LYS A 20 11.58 -7.66 -0.91
CA LYS A 20 12.81 -8.47 -0.84
C LYS A 20 13.39 -8.50 0.57
N ALA A 21 13.46 -7.36 1.26
CA ALA A 21 13.96 -7.26 2.62
C ALA A 21 13.12 -8.08 3.60
N LEU A 22 11.78 -7.96 3.54
CA LEU A 22 10.90 -8.76 4.39
C LEU A 22 11.01 -10.25 4.11
N LYS A 23 11.19 -10.67 2.85
CA LYS A 23 11.44 -12.07 2.52
C LYS A 23 12.75 -12.57 3.11
N ALA A 24 13.82 -11.77 3.05
CA ALA A 24 15.12 -12.11 3.63
C ALA A 24 15.05 -12.31 5.15
N GLU A 25 14.17 -11.54 5.83
CA GLU A 25 13.87 -11.67 7.26
C GLU A 25 12.90 -12.84 7.59
N GLY A 26 12.57 -13.68 6.62
CA GLY A 26 11.76 -14.89 6.83
C GLY A 26 10.25 -14.68 6.80
N TYR A 27 9.75 -13.52 6.37
CA TYR A 27 8.30 -13.32 6.17
C TYR A 27 7.82 -14.03 4.91
N LYS A 28 6.57 -14.50 4.94
CA LYS A 28 5.82 -14.81 3.73
C LYS A 28 5.30 -13.51 3.16
N VAL A 29 5.78 -13.10 2.00
CA VAL A 29 5.45 -11.81 1.41
C VAL A 29 4.48 -11.96 0.25
N ALA A 30 3.43 -11.14 0.23
CA ALA A 30 2.55 -10.92 -0.90
C ALA A 30 2.83 -9.53 -1.50
N ALA A 31 3.28 -9.47 -2.74
CA ALA A 31 3.54 -8.22 -3.43
C ALA A 31 2.32 -7.84 -4.30
N ASN A 32 1.60 -6.77 -3.91
CA ASN A 32 0.49 -6.25 -4.70
C ASN A 32 1.00 -5.36 -5.85
N PHE A 33 0.27 -5.39 -6.97
CA PHE A 33 0.42 -4.48 -8.09
C PHE A 33 -0.94 -4.18 -8.75
N ALA A 34 -1.03 -3.10 -9.52
CA ALA A 34 -2.27 -2.71 -10.19
C ALA A 34 -2.25 -2.98 -11.71
N GLY A 35 -1.25 -2.52 -12.43
CA GLY A 35 -1.32 -2.45 -13.89
C GLY A 35 -0.21 -3.14 -14.69
N ASN A 36 1.02 -3.17 -14.22
CA ASN A 36 2.14 -3.70 -15.00
C ASN A 36 2.35 -5.20 -14.74
N GLU A 37 1.65 -6.03 -15.52
CA GLU A 37 1.70 -7.50 -15.38
C GLU A 37 3.06 -8.08 -15.77
N GLU A 38 3.71 -7.53 -16.77
CA GLU A 38 5.02 -8.01 -17.21
C GLU A 38 6.09 -7.79 -16.14
N ALA A 39 6.14 -6.58 -15.56
CA ALA A 39 7.05 -6.28 -14.47
C ALA A 39 6.75 -7.12 -13.21
N ALA A 40 5.47 -7.38 -12.92
CA ALA A 40 5.08 -8.23 -11.80
C ALA A 40 5.50 -9.69 -12.03
N ALA A 41 5.29 -10.24 -13.24
CA ALA A 41 5.72 -11.59 -13.57
C ALA A 41 7.25 -11.75 -13.51
N GLN A 42 7.99 -10.77 -14.02
CA GLN A 42 9.46 -10.74 -13.92
C GLN A 42 9.92 -10.70 -12.46
N PHE A 43 9.32 -9.82 -11.65
CA PHE A 43 9.62 -9.74 -10.21
C PHE A 43 9.36 -11.08 -9.49
N GLN A 44 8.24 -11.74 -9.77
CA GLN A 44 7.93 -13.05 -9.20
C GLN A 44 8.95 -14.11 -9.61
N LYS A 45 9.33 -14.13 -10.89
CA LYS A 45 10.35 -15.07 -11.42
C LYS A 45 11.70 -14.89 -10.74
N GLU A 46 12.13 -13.65 -10.56
CA GLU A 46 13.43 -13.32 -9.95
C GLU A 46 13.49 -13.59 -8.44
N THR A 47 12.38 -13.31 -7.75
CA THR A 47 12.38 -13.30 -6.28
C THR A 47 11.68 -14.51 -5.66
N GLY A 48 10.81 -15.19 -6.42
CA GLY A 48 9.91 -16.21 -5.88
C GLY A 48 8.86 -15.65 -4.90
N ILE A 49 8.65 -14.31 -4.87
CA ILE A 49 7.60 -13.67 -4.07
C ILE A 49 6.30 -13.71 -4.88
N PRO A 50 5.20 -14.28 -4.35
CA PRO A 50 3.93 -14.29 -5.04
C PRO A 50 3.41 -12.86 -5.26
N VAL A 51 2.83 -12.62 -6.44
CA VAL A 51 2.28 -11.33 -6.84
C VAL A 51 0.76 -11.41 -6.94
N TYR A 52 0.09 -10.33 -6.55
CA TYR A 52 -1.37 -10.26 -6.52
C TYR A 52 -1.82 -8.95 -7.16
N LYS A 53 -2.78 -9.05 -8.09
CA LYS A 53 -3.28 -7.89 -8.84
C LYS A 53 -4.58 -7.37 -8.23
N TRP A 54 -4.57 -6.14 -7.75
CA TRP A 54 -5.76 -5.33 -7.46
C TRP A 54 -5.41 -3.85 -7.36
N ASP A 55 -6.42 -2.99 -7.59
CA ASP A 55 -6.31 -1.55 -7.42
C ASP A 55 -6.61 -1.18 -5.96
N VAL A 56 -5.64 -0.55 -5.29
CA VAL A 56 -5.78 -0.13 -3.88
C VAL A 56 -6.80 0.99 -3.68
N SER A 57 -7.21 1.69 -4.73
CA SER A 57 -8.27 2.71 -4.67
C SER A 57 -9.68 2.12 -4.57
N SER A 58 -9.87 0.82 -4.84
CA SER A 58 -11.14 0.11 -4.70
C SER A 58 -11.18 -0.71 -3.42
N TYR A 59 -12.16 -0.44 -2.56
CA TYR A 59 -12.37 -1.19 -1.32
C TYR A 59 -12.68 -2.67 -1.58
N GLU A 60 -13.57 -2.94 -2.53
CA GLU A 60 -13.99 -4.29 -2.89
C GLU A 60 -12.82 -5.11 -3.45
N ALA A 61 -11.99 -4.49 -4.31
CA ALA A 61 -10.81 -5.14 -4.86
C ALA A 61 -9.76 -5.44 -3.77
N CYS A 62 -9.58 -4.52 -2.81
CA CYS A 62 -8.71 -4.73 -1.66
C CYS A 62 -9.22 -5.88 -0.78
N ALA A 63 -10.51 -5.88 -0.43
CA ALA A 63 -11.09 -6.93 0.41
C ALA A 63 -10.95 -8.31 -0.23
N ALA A 64 -11.25 -8.44 -1.52
CA ALA A 64 -11.11 -9.70 -2.27
C ALA A 64 -9.63 -10.12 -2.38
N GLY A 65 -8.73 -9.18 -2.69
CA GLY A 65 -7.30 -9.46 -2.81
C GLY A 65 -6.67 -9.90 -1.49
N LEU A 66 -7.01 -9.22 -0.39
CA LEU A 66 -6.53 -9.58 0.96
C LEU A 66 -7.06 -10.95 1.40
N ALA A 67 -8.35 -11.25 1.16
CA ALA A 67 -8.91 -12.56 1.45
C ALA A 67 -8.18 -13.68 0.68
N LYS A 68 -7.82 -13.43 -0.59
CA LYS A 68 -7.02 -14.38 -1.37
C LYS A 68 -5.62 -14.58 -0.77
N VAL A 69 -4.95 -13.51 -0.36
CA VAL A 69 -3.65 -13.61 0.31
C VAL A 69 -3.75 -14.43 1.59
N GLU A 70 -4.78 -14.21 2.41
CA GLU A 70 -4.98 -14.99 3.65
C GLU A 70 -5.26 -16.47 3.37
N ALA A 71 -5.99 -16.78 2.30
CA ALA A 71 -6.21 -18.17 1.89
C ALA A 71 -4.92 -18.86 1.43
N ASP A 72 -4.05 -18.15 0.71
CA ASP A 72 -2.83 -18.71 0.13
C ASP A 72 -1.67 -18.78 1.14
N LEU A 73 -1.51 -17.77 1.99
CA LEU A 73 -0.31 -17.58 2.83
C LEU A 73 -0.58 -17.67 4.34
N GLY A 74 -1.81 -17.48 4.74
CA GLY A 74 -2.24 -17.41 6.14
C GLY A 74 -2.59 -16.00 6.61
N PRO A 75 -2.96 -15.84 7.89
CA PRO A 75 -3.41 -14.55 8.44
C PRO A 75 -2.39 -13.44 8.23
N ILE A 76 -2.86 -12.28 7.77
CA ILE A 76 -1.99 -11.13 7.51
C ILE A 76 -1.59 -10.46 8.82
N ASP A 77 -0.29 -10.35 9.05
CA ASP A 77 0.31 -9.77 10.25
C ASP A 77 0.89 -8.36 10.01
N VAL A 78 1.31 -8.08 8.76
CA VAL A 78 1.97 -6.82 8.39
C VAL A 78 1.37 -6.29 7.09
N ILE A 79 1.01 -5.01 7.08
CA ILE A 79 0.69 -4.26 5.85
C ILE A 79 1.68 -3.12 5.68
N VAL A 80 2.29 -3.06 4.52
CA VAL A 80 3.10 -1.92 4.07
C VAL A 80 2.34 -1.19 2.98
N ASN A 81 1.76 -0.06 3.32
CA ASN A 81 1.08 0.86 2.40
C ASN A 81 2.14 1.70 1.70
N ASN A 82 2.59 1.23 0.53
CA ASN A 82 3.62 1.87 -0.28
C ASN A 82 3.07 2.37 -1.63
N ALA A 83 1.98 1.79 -2.15
CA ALA A 83 1.39 2.22 -3.40
C ALA A 83 1.03 3.71 -3.36
N GLY A 84 1.41 4.44 -4.40
CA GLY A 84 1.12 5.85 -4.51
C GLY A 84 1.38 6.37 -5.93
N ILE A 85 0.70 7.47 -6.25
CA ILE A 85 0.85 8.19 -7.51
C ILE A 85 0.98 9.67 -7.26
N THR A 86 1.47 10.41 -8.25
CA THR A 86 1.43 11.86 -8.34
C THR A 86 0.62 12.29 -9.55
N ARG A 87 -0.05 13.43 -9.46
CA ARG A 87 -0.71 14.14 -10.56
C ARG A 87 -0.50 15.63 -10.31
N ASP A 88 0.72 16.07 -10.62
CA ASP A 88 1.19 17.40 -10.28
C ASP A 88 0.50 18.49 -11.13
N GLY A 89 0.30 19.65 -10.54
CA GLY A 89 -0.28 20.81 -11.18
C GLY A 89 -0.45 21.94 -10.17
N PHE A 90 -0.29 23.19 -10.62
CA PHE A 90 -0.59 24.33 -9.77
C PHE A 90 -2.07 24.31 -9.37
N PHE A 91 -2.36 24.60 -8.10
CA PHE A 91 -3.69 24.41 -7.51
C PHE A 91 -4.81 25.07 -8.30
N HIS A 92 -4.61 26.30 -8.81
CA HIS A 92 -5.60 27.04 -9.61
C HIS A 92 -5.89 26.40 -10.99
N LYS A 93 -5.11 25.40 -11.42
CA LYS A 93 -5.30 24.65 -12.67
C LYS A 93 -5.52 23.15 -12.42
N MET A 94 -5.43 22.71 -11.17
CA MET A 94 -5.61 21.31 -10.82
C MET A 94 -7.07 20.89 -11.05
N THR A 95 -7.26 19.81 -11.80
CA THR A 95 -8.60 19.28 -12.05
C THR A 95 -9.09 18.40 -10.90
N PRO A 96 -10.44 18.27 -10.72
CA PRO A 96 -10.99 17.30 -9.78
C PRO A 96 -10.46 15.87 -9.98
N ASP A 97 -10.24 15.44 -11.22
CA ASP A 97 -9.71 14.12 -11.52
C ASP A 97 -8.26 13.95 -11.02
N GLN A 98 -7.42 14.97 -11.21
CA GLN A 98 -6.04 14.95 -10.67
C GLN A 98 -6.05 14.89 -9.13
N TRP A 99 -6.92 15.64 -8.49
CA TRP A 99 -7.09 15.63 -7.04
C TRP A 99 -7.58 14.25 -6.56
N ASN A 100 -8.70 13.79 -7.10
CA ASN A 100 -9.35 12.55 -6.66
C ASN A 100 -8.48 11.32 -6.91
N ALA A 101 -7.79 11.24 -8.04
CA ALA A 101 -6.89 10.13 -8.33
C ALA A 101 -5.79 9.98 -7.27
N VAL A 102 -5.19 11.10 -6.85
CA VAL A 102 -4.14 11.09 -5.83
C VAL A 102 -4.70 10.77 -4.44
N ILE A 103 -5.80 11.40 -4.04
CA ILE A 103 -6.45 11.13 -2.74
C ILE A 103 -6.91 9.68 -2.65
N ASN A 104 -7.55 9.15 -3.70
CA ASN A 104 -8.05 7.78 -3.69
C ASN A 104 -6.92 6.75 -3.60
N THR A 105 -5.84 6.94 -4.38
CA THR A 105 -4.74 5.99 -4.39
C THR A 105 -3.82 6.11 -3.18
N ASN A 106 -3.52 7.33 -2.72
CA ASN A 106 -2.51 7.54 -1.67
C ASN A 106 -3.11 7.58 -0.26
N LEU A 107 -4.37 8.02 -0.09
CA LEU A 107 -4.97 8.20 1.23
C LEU A 107 -6.13 7.22 1.47
N ASN A 108 -7.16 7.20 0.59
CA ASN A 108 -8.31 6.31 0.78
C ASN A 108 -7.90 4.83 0.76
N SER A 109 -6.83 4.49 0.04
CA SER A 109 -6.23 3.16 0.03
C SER A 109 -5.84 2.65 1.42
N LEU A 110 -5.49 3.52 2.36
CA LEU A 110 -5.16 3.12 3.72
C LEU A 110 -6.38 2.49 4.42
N PHE A 111 -7.54 3.11 4.28
CA PHE A 111 -8.79 2.52 4.78
C PHE A 111 -9.08 1.20 4.06
N ASN A 112 -8.99 1.19 2.73
CA ASN A 112 -9.31 0.03 1.90
C ASN A 112 -8.44 -1.20 2.25
N MET A 113 -7.17 -0.98 2.53
CA MET A 113 -6.22 -2.04 2.86
C MET A 113 -6.26 -2.46 4.33
N CYS A 114 -6.46 -1.51 5.25
CA CYS A 114 -6.36 -1.80 6.68
C CYS A 114 -7.68 -2.30 7.29
N ARG A 115 -8.83 -1.75 6.85
CA ARG A 115 -10.14 -2.11 7.43
C ARG A 115 -10.46 -3.61 7.37
N PRO A 116 -10.20 -4.33 6.25
CA PRO A 116 -10.52 -5.76 6.18
C PRO A 116 -9.71 -6.65 7.14
N VAL A 117 -8.51 -6.24 7.55
CA VAL A 117 -7.58 -7.09 8.30
C VAL A 117 -7.35 -6.67 9.76
N VAL A 118 -7.65 -5.41 10.10
CA VAL A 118 -7.33 -4.86 11.43
C VAL A 118 -8.02 -5.60 12.58
N GLU A 119 -9.23 -6.10 12.36
CA GLU A 119 -9.96 -6.88 13.36
C GLU A 119 -9.26 -8.21 13.65
N GLY A 120 -8.81 -8.91 12.61
CA GLY A 120 -8.01 -10.12 12.75
C GLY A 120 -6.69 -9.88 13.49
N MET A 121 -6.00 -8.76 13.20
CA MET A 121 -4.79 -8.35 13.93
C MET A 121 -5.09 -8.11 15.43
N ARG A 122 -6.17 -7.40 15.74
CA ARG A 122 -6.61 -7.19 17.14
C ARG A 122 -6.87 -8.51 17.86
N ASN A 123 -7.63 -9.40 17.25
CA ASN A 123 -8.01 -10.68 17.86
C ASN A 123 -6.79 -11.58 18.12
N ARG A 124 -5.76 -11.49 17.29
CA ARG A 124 -4.49 -12.20 17.49
C ARG A 124 -3.51 -11.44 18.39
N ASN A 125 -3.86 -10.25 18.85
CA ASN A 125 -3.03 -9.36 19.64
C ASN A 125 -1.66 -9.04 18.99
N PHE A 126 -1.65 -9.04 17.65
CA PHE A 126 -0.48 -8.71 16.85
C PHE A 126 -0.88 -8.13 15.49
N GLY A 127 -0.27 -7.03 15.12
CA GLY A 127 -0.34 -6.42 13.79
C GLY A 127 0.71 -5.32 13.63
N ARG A 128 1.12 -5.05 12.38
CA ARG A 128 1.95 -3.90 12.03
C ARG A 128 1.41 -3.26 10.76
N ILE A 129 1.10 -1.98 10.85
CA ILE A 129 0.64 -1.16 9.73
C ILE A 129 1.68 -0.07 9.51
N ILE A 130 2.30 -0.09 8.33
CA ILE A 130 3.38 0.81 7.94
C ILE A 130 2.89 1.63 6.75
N CYS A 131 3.08 2.94 6.79
CA CYS A 131 2.78 3.84 5.68
C CYS A 131 4.07 4.49 5.18
N ILE A 132 4.31 4.43 3.87
CA ILE A 132 5.44 5.11 3.23
C ILE A 132 5.01 6.51 2.86
N SER A 133 5.23 7.44 3.78
CA SER A 133 4.87 8.83 3.60
C SER A 133 5.94 9.63 2.82
N SER A 134 5.94 10.93 2.91
CA SER A 134 6.86 11.82 2.19
C SER A 134 7.16 13.06 3.03
N VAL A 135 8.36 13.61 2.85
CA VAL A 135 8.69 14.93 3.37
C VAL A 135 7.71 16.01 2.86
N ASN A 136 7.11 15.82 1.69
CA ASN A 136 6.12 16.74 1.15
C ASN A 136 4.80 16.75 1.93
N GLY A 137 4.51 15.69 2.70
CA GLY A 137 3.41 15.67 3.66
C GLY A 137 3.68 16.52 4.91
N GLN A 138 4.94 16.84 5.20
CA GLN A 138 5.33 17.70 6.34
C GLN A 138 5.52 19.15 5.91
N LYS A 139 6.31 19.40 4.85
CA LYS A 139 6.67 20.75 4.43
C LYS A 139 5.75 21.35 3.36
N GLY A 140 4.96 20.52 2.70
CA GLY A 140 4.27 20.90 1.46
C GLY A 140 5.20 21.02 0.26
N GLN A 141 4.62 21.02 -0.96
CA GLN A 141 5.37 21.22 -2.20
C GLN A 141 4.48 21.95 -3.21
N ALA A 142 5.00 23.03 -3.80
CA ALA A 142 4.31 23.73 -4.87
C ALA A 142 3.99 22.77 -6.03
N GLY A 143 2.77 22.84 -6.55
CA GLY A 143 2.29 21.91 -7.58
C GLY A 143 1.83 20.55 -7.09
N GLN A 144 1.93 20.26 -5.79
CA GLN A 144 1.55 18.97 -5.20
C GLN A 144 0.56 19.11 -4.03
N ALA A 145 -0.42 20.00 -4.14
CA ALA A 145 -1.40 20.18 -3.08
C ALA A 145 -2.16 18.87 -2.74
N ASN A 146 -2.56 18.10 -3.77
CA ASN A 146 -3.19 16.79 -3.63
C ASN A 146 -2.26 15.76 -2.96
N TYR A 147 -1.03 15.63 -3.45
CA TYR A 147 -0.06 14.66 -2.93
C TYR A 147 0.38 15.01 -1.50
N SER A 148 0.68 16.29 -1.24
CA SER A 148 1.05 16.74 0.10
C SER A 148 -0.08 16.53 1.11
N ALA A 149 -1.34 16.81 0.72
CA ALA A 149 -2.51 16.55 1.56
C ALA A 149 -2.67 15.06 1.87
N ALA A 150 -2.54 14.18 0.86
CA ALA A 150 -2.62 12.75 1.06
C ALA A 150 -1.51 12.24 2.00
N LYS A 151 -0.27 12.66 1.77
CA LYS A 151 0.89 12.23 2.57
C LYS A 151 0.88 12.78 4.01
N ALA A 152 0.31 13.97 4.22
CA ALA A 152 0.03 14.49 5.56
C ALA A 152 -1.09 13.69 6.24
N GLY A 153 -2.14 13.33 5.51
CA GLY A 153 -3.24 12.50 5.99
C GLY A 153 -2.79 11.12 6.49
N GLU A 154 -1.79 10.50 5.85
CA GLU A 154 -1.18 9.24 6.31
C GLU A 154 -0.66 9.36 7.75
N LEU A 155 -0.03 10.47 8.11
CA LEU A 155 0.49 10.70 9.47
C LEU A 155 -0.62 10.81 10.51
N GLY A 156 -1.73 11.47 10.18
CA GLY A 156 -2.91 11.53 11.04
C GLY A 156 -3.57 10.16 11.19
N PHE A 157 -3.74 9.46 10.08
CA PHE A 157 -4.33 8.11 10.07
C PHE A 157 -3.58 7.15 10.98
N ILE A 158 -2.25 7.05 10.82
CA ILE A 158 -1.45 6.07 11.58
C ILE A 158 -1.42 6.39 13.09
N LYS A 159 -1.42 7.68 13.46
CA LYS A 159 -1.49 8.10 14.87
C LYS A 159 -2.83 7.76 15.51
N ALA A 160 -3.92 7.85 14.75
CA ALA A 160 -5.26 7.54 15.26
C ALA A 160 -5.51 6.04 15.35
N LEU A 161 -4.82 5.24 14.53
CA LEU A 161 -4.98 3.79 14.49
C LEU A 161 -4.10 3.07 15.52
N ALA A 162 -3.00 3.69 15.98
CA ALA A 162 -2.05 3.13 16.98
C ALA A 162 -2.63 3.12 18.46
#